data_5b7f289cc7b00d2a250fb71ae2cd1705
#
_entry.id   5b7f289cc7b00d2a250fb71ae2cd1705
#
_cell.length_a   1.000
_cell.length_b   1.000
_cell.length_c   1.000
_cell.angle_alpha   90.00
_cell.angle_beta   90.00
_cell.angle_gamma   90.00
#
_symmetry.space_group_name_H-M   'P 1'
#
loop_
_entity.id
_entity.type
_entity.pdbx_description
1 polymer ?
#
loop_
_entity_poly.entity_id
_entity_poly.type
_entity_poly.pdbx_seq_one_letter_code
_entity_poly.pdbx_strand_id
1 'polypeptide(L)'
;MKFLDQVKIYIKAGNGGDGSPSFRREKYVEFGGPDGGDGGRGGSIILKSEENLNTLIDYRYQQHHKAERGENGSGQNRTGKSGEDLVLKVPLGTQVFEEDNKTLLFDFNKKGEEYIAANGGKGGLGNTRFKSSTNRAPRKFTKGTFGEEFTIWLQLKTIADIGIIGLPNAGKSSLLAALTNANPKIANYKFTTLNPNLGVASYDDKEITIADIPGLVEGAHEGVGLGIQLSLIHISEPTRRNS
;
A
#
# COMPACT_ATOMS: atom_id res chain seq x y z
N MET A 1 19.87 10.75 0.52
CA MET A 1 18.39 10.55 0.55
C MET A 1 17.89 10.64 1.99
N LYS A 2 16.69 11.17 2.24
CA LYS A 2 16.09 11.11 3.58
C LYS A 2 15.29 9.82 3.67
N PHE A 3 15.68 8.92 4.54
CA PHE A 3 14.95 7.69 4.84
C PHE A 3 13.65 8.03 5.58
N LEU A 4 12.52 7.46 5.18
CA LEU A 4 11.23 7.66 5.81
C LEU A 4 10.58 6.32 6.09
N ASP A 5 10.43 6.00 7.38
CA ASP A 5 9.94 4.71 7.85
C ASP A 5 8.43 4.70 8.10
N GLN A 6 7.82 5.89 8.23
CA GLN A 6 6.42 6.03 8.55
C GLN A 6 5.81 7.24 7.85
N VAL A 7 4.66 7.03 7.20
CA VAL A 7 3.94 8.08 6.49
C VAL A 7 2.43 7.87 6.58
N LYS A 8 1.70 8.98 6.73
CA LYS A 8 0.24 9.00 6.68
C LYS A 8 -0.19 9.38 5.27
N ILE A 9 -1.08 8.59 4.65
CA ILE A 9 -1.63 8.85 3.33
C ILE A 9 -3.15 8.80 3.34
N TYR A 10 -3.76 9.62 2.50
CA TYR A 10 -5.19 9.60 2.22
C TYR A 10 -5.42 8.90 0.89
N ILE A 11 -6.27 7.88 0.90
CA ILE A 11 -6.65 7.09 -0.27
C ILE A 11 -8.13 7.22 -0.53
N LYS A 12 -8.49 7.41 -1.80
CA LYS A 12 -9.88 7.48 -2.24
C LYS A 12 -10.07 6.67 -3.52
N ALA A 13 -10.84 5.60 -3.43
CA ALA A 13 -11.23 4.82 -4.58
C ALA A 13 -12.20 5.61 -5.49
N GLY A 14 -12.26 5.23 -6.75
CA GLY A 14 -13.14 5.85 -7.74
C GLY A 14 -14.61 5.58 -7.45
N ASN A 15 -15.46 6.56 -7.66
CA ASN A 15 -16.91 6.37 -7.60
C ASN A 15 -17.38 5.60 -8.84
N GLY A 16 -18.44 4.81 -8.72
CA GLY A 16 -19.12 4.23 -9.87
C GLY A 16 -19.81 5.29 -10.72
N GLY A 17 -19.89 5.04 -12.02
CA GLY A 17 -20.69 5.85 -12.94
C GLY A 17 -22.19 5.59 -12.76
N ASP A 18 -23.01 6.56 -13.09
CA ASP A 18 -24.48 6.42 -13.02
C ASP A 18 -25.00 5.61 -14.21
N GLY A 19 -26.07 4.84 -13.99
CA GLY A 19 -26.84 4.25 -15.08
C GLY A 19 -27.59 5.29 -15.89
N SER A 20 -27.94 4.99 -17.12
CA SER A 20 -28.65 5.92 -18.02
C SER A 20 -30.17 5.65 -18.06
N PRO A 21 -31.02 6.68 -17.99
CA PRO A 21 -32.48 6.57 -18.22
C PRO A 21 -32.87 6.78 -19.70
N SER A 22 -32.00 6.45 -20.64
CA SER A 22 -32.20 6.74 -22.06
C SER A 22 -33.27 5.86 -22.71
N PHE A 23 -33.88 6.42 -23.77
CA PHE A 23 -34.84 5.72 -24.63
C PHE A 23 -34.39 5.86 -26.09
N ARG A 24 -34.53 4.78 -26.83
CA ARG A 24 -34.19 4.73 -28.25
C ARG A 24 -35.00 5.76 -29.03
N ARG A 25 -34.32 6.59 -29.79
CA ARG A 25 -34.92 7.60 -30.69
C ARG A 25 -34.30 7.44 -32.07
N GLU A 26 -35.10 6.98 -33.01
CA GLU A 26 -34.68 6.85 -34.40
C GLU A 26 -35.74 7.38 -35.33
N LYS A 27 -35.37 7.72 -36.56
CA LYS A 27 -36.30 8.14 -37.60
C LYS A 27 -37.31 7.03 -37.85
N TYR A 28 -38.61 7.35 -37.86
CA TYR A 28 -39.73 6.42 -38.00
C TYR A 28 -39.98 5.48 -36.81
N VAL A 29 -39.38 5.69 -35.68
CA VAL A 29 -39.65 4.94 -34.42
C VAL A 29 -40.23 5.93 -33.41
N GLU A 30 -41.53 6.03 -33.31
CA GLU A 30 -42.20 6.99 -32.41
C GLU A 30 -42.04 6.63 -30.94
N PHE A 31 -42.10 5.31 -30.62
CA PHE A 31 -42.01 4.79 -29.25
C PHE A 31 -40.88 3.80 -29.14
N GLY A 32 -39.64 4.28 -29.06
CA GLY A 32 -38.48 3.42 -28.75
C GLY A 32 -38.49 2.93 -27.31
N GLY A 33 -38.13 1.67 -27.10
CA GLY A 33 -37.98 1.10 -25.75
C GLY A 33 -36.81 1.71 -24.95
N PRO A 34 -36.69 1.31 -23.67
CA PRO A 34 -35.55 1.73 -22.86
C PRO A 34 -34.26 1.17 -23.47
N ASP A 35 -33.25 2.01 -23.59
CA ASP A 35 -31.92 1.68 -24.16
C ASP A 35 -30.76 2.24 -23.34
N GLY A 36 -31.03 2.63 -22.08
CA GLY A 36 -30.00 3.12 -21.20
C GLY A 36 -29.07 2.02 -20.70
N GLY A 37 -27.77 2.22 -20.92
CA GLY A 37 -26.72 1.32 -20.43
C GLY A 37 -26.37 1.54 -18.97
N ASP A 38 -25.63 0.59 -18.41
CA ASP A 38 -25.14 0.64 -17.03
C ASP A 38 -23.94 1.60 -16.90
N GLY A 39 -23.71 2.15 -15.71
CA GLY A 39 -22.47 2.87 -15.40
C GLY A 39 -21.29 1.95 -15.21
N GLY A 40 -20.08 2.44 -15.44
CA GLY A 40 -18.84 1.73 -15.18
C GLY A 40 -18.51 1.64 -13.70
N ARG A 41 -17.75 0.63 -13.28
CA ARG A 41 -17.19 0.52 -11.92
C ARG A 41 -16.14 1.61 -11.71
N GLY A 42 -16.03 2.18 -10.53
CA GLY A 42 -14.88 2.98 -10.11
C GLY A 42 -13.62 2.13 -9.90
N GLY A 43 -12.44 2.70 -10.10
CA GLY A 43 -11.16 2.06 -9.84
C GLY A 43 -10.94 1.84 -8.35
N SER A 44 -10.32 0.74 -7.99
CA SER A 44 -9.87 0.44 -6.62
C SER A 44 -8.46 0.97 -6.36
N ILE A 45 -8.06 1.07 -5.09
CA ILE A 45 -6.68 1.35 -4.72
C ILE A 45 -6.05 0.07 -4.19
N ILE A 46 -4.95 -0.32 -4.82
CA ILE A 46 -4.23 -1.55 -4.54
C ILE A 46 -2.81 -1.18 -4.10
N LEU A 47 -2.40 -1.64 -2.93
CA LEU A 47 -1.01 -1.60 -2.49
C LEU A 47 -0.31 -2.87 -2.99
N LYS A 48 0.90 -2.72 -3.55
CA LYS A 48 1.69 -3.85 -4.08
C LYS A 48 3.13 -3.76 -3.62
N SER A 49 3.66 -4.85 -3.07
CA SER A 49 5.06 -4.92 -2.62
C SER A 49 6.04 -5.05 -3.78
N GLU A 50 7.13 -4.26 -3.75
CA GLU A 50 8.26 -4.34 -4.68
C GLU A 50 9.59 -4.43 -3.92
N GLU A 51 10.51 -5.27 -4.39
CA GLU A 51 11.85 -5.45 -3.79
C GLU A 51 12.80 -4.29 -4.04
N ASN A 52 12.61 -3.56 -5.15
CA ASN A 52 13.52 -2.49 -5.56
C ASN A 52 13.25 -1.16 -4.84
N LEU A 53 12.32 -1.15 -3.90
CA LEU A 53 11.97 0.02 -3.10
C LEU A 53 12.45 -0.18 -1.68
N ASN A 54 13.21 0.80 -1.14
CA ASN A 54 13.77 0.77 0.21
C ASN A 54 13.25 1.90 1.09
N THR A 55 12.33 2.72 0.61
CA THR A 55 11.84 3.90 1.34
C THR A 55 10.41 4.25 0.96
N LEU A 56 9.70 4.88 1.89
CA LEU A 56 8.35 5.44 1.68
C LEU A 56 8.39 6.94 1.35
N ILE A 57 9.54 7.48 0.90
CA ILE A 57 9.75 8.92 0.75
C ILE A 57 8.79 9.56 -0.25
N ASP A 58 8.43 8.87 -1.32
CA ASP A 58 7.53 9.37 -2.35
C ASP A 58 6.14 9.71 -1.79
N TYR A 59 5.68 8.93 -0.85
CA TYR A 59 4.41 9.14 -0.15
C TYR A 59 4.40 10.35 0.78
N ARG A 60 5.57 10.85 1.18
CA ARG A 60 5.67 12.10 1.93
C ARG A 60 5.38 13.33 1.06
N TYR A 61 5.79 13.27 -0.20
CA TYR A 61 5.54 14.37 -1.14
C TYR A 61 4.14 14.31 -1.73
N GLN A 62 3.66 13.10 -2.01
CA GLN A 62 2.30 12.88 -2.50
C GLN A 62 1.52 12.07 -1.46
N GLN A 63 0.73 12.77 -0.65
CA GLN A 63 -0.05 12.13 0.43
C GLN A 63 -1.48 11.77 0.01
N HIS A 64 -1.97 12.29 -1.12
CA HIS A 64 -3.33 12.06 -1.60
C HIS A 64 -3.32 11.22 -2.87
N HIS A 65 -3.97 10.07 -2.81
CA HIS A 65 -4.08 9.14 -3.92
C HIS A 65 -5.55 8.89 -4.26
N LYS A 66 -5.91 9.11 -5.53
CA LYS A 66 -7.29 8.95 -6.00
C LYS A 66 -7.30 8.06 -7.23
N ALA A 67 -8.12 7.01 -7.22
CA ALA A 67 -8.39 6.19 -8.38
C ALA A 67 -9.47 6.82 -9.28
N GLU A 68 -9.53 6.37 -10.53
CA GLU A 68 -10.44 6.91 -11.52
C GLU A 68 -11.90 6.57 -11.22
N ARG A 69 -12.78 7.51 -11.55
CA ARG A 69 -14.23 7.30 -11.53
C ARG A 69 -14.68 6.45 -12.73
N GLY A 70 -15.66 5.56 -12.54
CA GLY A 70 -16.36 4.93 -13.65
C GLY A 70 -17.18 5.95 -14.46
N GLU A 71 -17.21 5.75 -15.77
CA GLU A 71 -18.03 6.58 -16.66
C GLU A 71 -19.51 6.25 -16.51
N ASN A 72 -20.37 7.24 -16.77
CA ASN A 72 -21.81 7.03 -16.77
C ASN A 72 -22.23 6.20 -17.99
N GLY A 73 -23.26 5.39 -17.81
CA GLY A 73 -23.92 4.71 -18.92
C GLY A 73 -24.54 5.71 -19.89
N SER A 74 -24.71 5.29 -21.14
CA SER A 74 -25.31 6.14 -22.19
C SER A 74 -26.39 5.37 -22.95
N GLY A 75 -27.06 6.05 -23.89
CA GLY A 75 -28.03 5.42 -24.78
C GLY A 75 -27.45 4.29 -25.64
N GLN A 76 -28.30 3.57 -26.37
CA GLN A 76 -27.93 2.44 -27.20
C GLN A 76 -27.29 1.27 -26.41
N ASN A 77 -27.72 1.09 -25.14
CA ASN A 77 -27.21 0.09 -24.21
C ASN A 77 -25.68 0.16 -23.98
N ARG A 78 -25.07 1.32 -24.15
CA ARG A 78 -23.63 1.48 -23.93
C ARG A 78 -23.34 1.57 -22.44
N THR A 79 -22.63 0.58 -21.94
CA THR A 79 -22.09 0.59 -20.57
C THR A 79 -20.93 1.58 -20.50
N GLY A 80 -20.87 2.38 -19.45
CA GLY A 80 -19.75 3.27 -19.17
C GLY A 80 -18.45 2.51 -18.94
N LYS A 81 -17.31 3.09 -19.35
CA LYS A 81 -15.99 2.52 -19.09
C LYS A 81 -15.76 2.41 -17.57
N SER A 82 -15.19 1.30 -17.11
CA SER A 82 -14.73 1.17 -15.73
C SER A 82 -13.50 2.04 -15.51
N GLY A 83 -13.44 2.70 -14.35
CA GLY A 83 -12.25 3.43 -13.92
C GLY A 83 -11.07 2.48 -13.72
N GLU A 84 -9.87 2.97 -14.00
CA GLU A 84 -8.64 2.19 -13.83
C GLU A 84 -8.28 2.08 -12.34
N ASP A 85 -7.82 0.89 -11.93
CA ASP A 85 -7.34 0.66 -10.57
C ASP A 85 -5.98 1.38 -10.38
N LEU A 86 -5.81 2.03 -9.24
CA LEU A 86 -4.56 2.70 -8.89
C LEU A 86 -3.69 1.78 -8.06
N VAL A 87 -2.55 1.38 -8.62
CA VAL A 87 -1.57 0.54 -7.92
C VAL A 87 -0.51 1.42 -7.28
N LEU A 88 -0.40 1.37 -5.96
CA LEU A 88 0.59 2.05 -5.14
C LEU A 88 1.67 1.05 -4.74
N LYS A 89 2.91 1.30 -5.14
CA LYS A 89 4.04 0.42 -4.91
C LYS A 89 4.67 0.70 -3.55
N VAL A 90 4.81 -0.30 -2.72
CA VAL A 90 5.40 -0.18 -1.38
C VAL A 90 6.61 -1.12 -1.24
N PRO A 91 7.61 -0.76 -0.42
CA PRO A 91 8.72 -1.67 -0.10
C PRO A 91 8.24 -2.96 0.55
N LEU A 92 9.02 -4.03 0.37
CA LEU A 92 8.85 -5.26 1.15
C LEU A 92 9.05 -4.95 2.65
N GLY A 93 8.26 -5.58 3.52
CA GLY A 93 8.27 -5.29 4.96
C GLY A 93 7.43 -4.08 5.37
N THR A 94 6.66 -3.49 4.44
CA THR A 94 5.71 -2.42 4.76
C THR A 94 4.49 -2.98 5.49
N GLN A 95 4.13 -2.36 6.60
CA GLN A 95 2.89 -2.62 7.33
C GLN A 95 1.89 -1.50 7.09
N VAL A 96 0.64 -1.87 6.92
CA VAL A 96 -0.49 -0.96 6.72
C VAL A 96 -1.31 -0.92 8.01
N PHE A 97 -1.53 0.27 8.57
CA PHE A 97 -2.36 0.46 9.76
C PHE A 97 -3.52 1.38 9.43
N GLU A 98 -4.59 1.24 10.22
CA GLU A 98 -5.70 2.20 10.22
C GLU A 98 -5.26 3.61 10.65
N GLU A 99 -6.18 4.56 10.59
CA GLU A 99 -5.94 5.94 10.99
C GLU A 99 -5.48 6.08 12.45
N ASP A 100 -5.88 5.17 13.32
CA ASP A 100 -5.48 5.12 14.73
C ASP A 100 -4.00 4.75 14.94
N ASN A 101 -3.31 4.33 13.88
CA ASN A 101 -1.92 3.88 13.88
C ASN A 101 -1.64 2.72 14.86
N LYS A 102 -2.65 1.92 15.19
CA LYS A 102 -2.57 0.78 16.11
C LYS A 102 -3.10 -0.51 15.49
N THR A 103 -4.21 -0.41 14.76
CA THR A 103 -4.86 -1.55 14.13
C THR A 103 -4.13 -1.91 12.85
N LEU A 104 -3.47 -3.07 12.83
CA LEU A 104 -2.78 -3.59 11.66
C LEU A 104 -3.81 -4.14 10.66
N LEU A 105 -3.82 -3.60 9.45
CA LEU A 105 -4.67 -4.05 8.34
C LEU A 105 -3.97 -5.10 7.48
N PHE A 106 -2.69 -4.87 7.15
CA PHE A 106 -1.92 -5.78 6.32
C PHE A 106 -0.41 -5.68 6.58
N ASP A 107 0.34 -6.76 6.31
CA ASP A 107 1.80 -6.84 6.46
C ASP A 107 2.40 -7.49 5.21
N PHE A 108 3.17 -6.75 4.42
CA PHE A 108 3.79 -7.20 3.18
C PHE A 108 5.07 -7.99 3.46
N ASN A 109 4.96 -9.32 3.50
CA ASN A 109 6.08 -10.22 3.80
C ASN A 109 6.65 -10.92 2.55
N LYS A 110 5.95 -10.84 1.41
CA LYS A 110 6.36 -11.49 0.16
C LYS A 110 6.37 -10.50 -0.99
N LYS A 111 7.27 -10.73 -1.95
CA LYS A 111 7.34 -9.96 -3.19
C LYS A 111 6.08 -10.13 -4.03
N GLY A 112 5.61 -9.01 -4.60
CA GLY A 112 4.46 -9.00 -5.50
C GLY A 112 3.12 -9.24 -4.79
N GLU A 113 3.08 -9.25 -3.47
CA GLU A 113 1.87 -9.35 -2.68
C GLU A 113 1.01 -8.11 -2.87
N GLU A 114 -0.29 -8.30 -3.04
CA GLU A 114 -1.24 -7.22 -3.31
C GLU A 114 -2.30 -7.16 -2.22
N TYR A 115 -2.63 -5.95 -1.79
CA TYR A 115 -3.69 -5.67 -0.83
C TYR A 115 -4.62 -4.57 -1.35
N ILE A 116 -5.92 -4.85 -1.42
CA ILE A 116 -6.93 -3.86 -1.81
C ILE A 116 -7.22 -2.97 -0.60
N ALA A 117 -6.66 -1.77 -0.62
CA ALA A 117 -6.78 -0.83 0.48
C ALA A 117 -8.10 -0.04 0.44
N ALA A 118 -8.70 0.16 -0.75
CA ALA A 118 -10.01 0.77 -0.90
C ALA A 118 -10.71 0.25 -2.15
N ASN A 119 -11.96 -0.18 -2.02
CA ASN A 119 -12.76 -0.71 -3.11
C ASN A 119 -13.43 0.40 -3.92
N GLY A 120 -13.38 0.28 -5.25
CA GLY A 120 -14.10 1.15 -6.17
C GLY A 120 -15.61 0.99 -6.06
N GLY A 121 -16.34 2.10 -6.25
CA GLY A 121 -17.79 2.12 -6.25
C GLY A 121 -18.37 1.30 -7.41
N LYS A 122 -19.49 0.64 -7.17
CA LYS A 122 -20.21 -0.11 -8.21
C LYS A 122 -20.91 0.83 -9.17
N GLY A 123 -20.90 0.51 -10.47
CA GLY A 123 -21.67 1.22 -11.46
C GLY A 123 -23.18 1.09 -11.24
N GLY A 124 -23.90 2.15 -11.54
CA GLY A 124 -25.37 2.18 -11.48
C GLY A 124 -25.99 1.41 -12.65
N LEU A 125 -27.18 0.90 -12.45
CA LEU A 125 -27.92 0.15 -13.47
C LEU A 125 -28.74 1.10 -14.37
N GLY A 126 -28.64 0.89 -15.68
CA GLY A 126 -29.46 1.59 -16.67
C GLY A 126 -30.93 1.14 -16.66
N ASN A 127 -31.79 1.94 -17.26
CA ASN A 127 -33.22 1.65 -17.26
C ASN A 127 -33.59 0.35 -17.98
N THR A 128 -32.78 -0.11 -18.91
CA THR A 128 -32.98 -1.40 -19.60
C THR A 128 -33.05 -2.56 -18.62
N ARG A 129 -32.32 -2.55 -17.52
CA ARG A 129 -32.31 -3.58 -16.48
C ARG A 129 -33.65 -3.69 -15.72
N PHE A 130 -34.45 -2.64 -15.73
CA PHE A 130 -35.74 -2.58 -15.03
C PHE A 130 -36.94 -2.89 -15.92
N LYS A 131 -36.70 -3.28 -17.19
CA LYS A 131 -37.74 -3.70 -18.12
C LYS A 131 -38.38 -5.02 -17.65
N SER A 132 -39.68 -5.03 -17.57
CA SER A 132 -40.49 -6.23 -17.22
C SER A 132 -41.72 -6.35 -18.09
N SER A 133 -42.47 -7.45 -17.97
CA SER A 133 -43.73 -7.65 -18.66
C SER A 133 -44.80 -6.61 -18.30
N THR A 134 -44.80 -6.17 -17.05
CA THR A 134 -45.72 -5.15 -16.52
C THR A 134 -45.24 -3.74 -16.72
N ASN A 135 -43.91 -3.50 -16.79
CA ASN A 135 -43.32 -2.21 -17.04
C ASN A 135 -42.35 -2.27 -18.24
N ARG A 136 -42.90 -2.01 -19.45
CA ARG A 136 -42.14 -2.11 -20.70
C ARG A 136 -41.25 -0.90 -20.99
N ALA A 137 -41.49 0.26 -20.33
CA ALA A 137 -40.80 1.52 -20.55
C ALA A 137 -40.38 2.16 -19.22
N PRO A 138 -39.52 1.49 -18.42
CA PRO A 138 -39.07 2.04 -17.13
C PRO A 138 -38.20 3.26 -17.31
N ARG A 139 -38.47 4.30 -16.52
CA ARG A 139 -37.61 5.47 -16.38
C ARG A 139 -36.65 5.34 -15.19
N LYS A 140 -36.80 4.27 -14.41
CA LYS A 140 -35.98 3.99 -13.24
C LYS A 140 -34.57 3.61 -13.69
N PHE A 141 -33.59 4.19 -13.06
CA PHE A 141 -32.16 3.84 -13.13
C PHE A 141 -31.56 3.96 -11.73
N THR A 142 -30.35 3.48 -11.50
CA THR A 142 -29.64 3.70 -10.23
C THR A 142 -28.40 4.53 -10.45
N LYS A 143 -28.06 5.30 -9.44
CA LYS A 143 -26.78 6.00 -9.41
C LYS A 143 -25.67 5.01 -9.07
N GLY A 144 -24.45 5.32 -9.50
CA GLY A 144 -23.26 4.61 -9.02
C GLY A 144 -23.06 4.82 -7.53
N THR A 145 -22.44 3.86 -6.88
CA THR A 145 -22.08 4.00 -5.46
C THR A 145 -20.79 4.77 -5.30
N PHE A 146 -20.60 5.38 -4.14
CA PHE A 146 -19.32 5.99 -3.80
C PHE A 146 -18.24 4.92 -3.63
N GLY A 147 -17.02 5.23 -4.05
CA GLY A 147 -15.84 4.46 -3.68
C GLY A 147 -15.48 4.67 -2.22
N GLU A 148 -14.80 3.71 -1.64
CA GLU A 148 -14.30 3.79 -0.27
C GLU A 148 -13.21 4.85 -0.16
N GLU A 149 -13.15 5.52 0.99
CA GLU A 149 -12.08 6.48 1.29
C GLU A 149 -11.60 6.29 2.72
N PHE A 150 -10.28 6.25 2.89
CA PHE A 150 -9.63 6.04 4.18
C PHE A 150 -8.37 6.88 4.30
N THR A 151 -8.01 7.12 5.55
CA THR A 151 -6.68 7.58 5.91
C THR A 151 -5.94 6.41 6.56
N ILE A 152 -4.79 6.05 6.02
CA ILE A 152 -4.00 4.92 6.50
C ILE A 152 -2.56 5.35 6.81
N TRP A 153 -1.92 4.59 7.69
CA TRP A 153 -0.49 4.71 7.94
C TRP A 153 0.26 3.58 7.25
N LEU A 154 1.32 3.93 6.55
CA LEU A 154 2.31 3.00 6.05
C LEU A 154 3.53 3.08 6.98
N GLN A 155 3.95 1.94 7.51
CA GLN A 155 5.16 1.80 8.32
C GLN A 155 6.07 0.76 7.69
N LEU A 156 7.29 1.14 7.40
CA LEU A 156 8.30 0.22 6.89
C LEU A 156 9.05 -0.39 8.08
N LYS A 157 8.98 -1.71 8.22
CA LYS A 157 9.87 -2.45 9.11
C LYS A 157 11.25 -2.46 8.47
N THR A 158 12.07 -1.50 8.86
CA THR A 158 13.45 -1.44 8.34
C THR A 158 14.24 -2.54 9.01
N ILE A 159 14.57 -3.57 8.25
CA ILE A 159 15.59 -4.56 8.61
C ILE A 159 16.88 -4.06 7.98
N ALA A 160 17.94 -3.94 8.77
CA ALA A 160 19.25 -3.63 8.22
C ALA A 160 19.82 -4.86 7.51
N ASP A 161 20.40 -4.65 6.34
CA ASP A 161 21.08 -5.70 5.57
C ASP A 161 22.39 -6.13 6.27
N ILE A 162 23.05 -5.18 6.96
CA ILE A 162 24.32 -5.38 7.66
C ILE A 162 24.24 -4.80 9.06
N GLY A 163 24.61 -5.59 10.07
CA GLY A 163 24.80 -5.13 11.45
C GLY A 163 26.28 -4.92 11.79
N ILE A 164 26.64 -3.74 12.31
CA ILE A 164 27.98 -3.50 12.84
C ILE A 164 27.99 -3.82 14.33
N ILE A 165 28.85 -4.76 14.72
CA ILE A 165 29.02 -5.21 16.10
C ILE A 165 30.48 -4.98 16.51
N GLY A 166 30.72 -4.60 17.76
CA GLY A 166 32.08 -4.41 18.29
C GLY A 166 32.10 -3.72 19.64
N LEU A 167 33.26 -3.73 20.28
CA LEU A 167 33.49 -3.12 21.60
C LEU A 167 33.13 -1.61 21.61
N PRO A 168 32.80 -1.03 22.78
CA PRO A 168 32.66 0.40 22.94
C PRO A 168 33.90 1.12 22.43
N ASN A 169 33.71 2.29 21.81
CA ASN A 169 34.80 3.13 21.27
C ASN A 169 35.66 2.48 20.17
N ALA A 170 35.26 1.34 19.60
CA ALA A 170 35.96 0.70 18.47
C ALA A 170 35.78 1.43 17.12
N GLY A 171 35.17 2.61 17.11
CA GLY A 171 34.99 3.41 15.89
C GLY A 171 33.81 3.00 15.01
N LYS A 172 32.87 2.20 15.50
CA LYS A 172 31.70 1.72 14.74
C LYS A 172 30.88 2.87 14.12
N SER A 173 30.54 3.86 14.93
CA SER A 173 29.73 5.01 14.45
C SER A 173 30.52 5.89 13.48
N SER A 174 31.86 5.98 13.63
CA SER A 174 32.74 6.68 12.67
C SER A 174 32.81 5.91 11.35
N LEU A 175 32.85 4.56 11.40
CA LEU A 175 32.80 3.71 10.21
C LEU A 175 31.46 3.85 9.51
N LEU A 176 30.34 3.81 10.26
CA LEU A 176 29.00 4.00 9.70
C LEU A 176 28.89 5.38 9.02
N ALA A 177 29.37 6.45 9.65
CA ALA A 177 29.36 7.79 9.07
C ALA A 177 30.23 7.92 7.81
N ALA A 178 31.34 7.17 7.73
CA ALA A 178 32.22 7.17 6.55
C ALA A 178 31.65 6.36 5.38
N LEU A 179 30.89 5.29 5.66
CA LEU A 179 30.29 4.43 4.63
C LEU A 179 28.96 4.97 4.09
N THR A 180 28.30 5.86 4.82
CA THR A 180 26.95 6.32 4.46
C THR A 180 26.99 7.72 3.86
N ASN A 181 26.22 7.93 2.78
CA ASN A 181 26.11 9.21 2.08
C ASN A 181 25.24 10.26 2.82
N ALA A 182 24.67 9.91 3.97
CA ALA A 182 23.82 10.80 4.77
C ALA A 182 24.06 10.60 6.26
N ASN A 183 23.73 11.62 7.07
CA ASN A 183 23.81 11.51 8.52
C ASN A 183 23.01 10.31 9.04
N PRO A 184 23.62 9.40 9.83
CA PRO A 184 22.95 8.25 10.41
C PRO A 184 21.71 8.71 11.20
N LYS A 185 20.61 7.95 11.08
CA LYS A 185 19.38 8.19 11.85
C LYS A 185 19.28 7.20 12.99
N ILE A 186 18.81 7.69 14.14
CA ILE A 186 18.40 6.86 15.26
C ILE A 186 17.01 6.30 14.93
N ALA A 187 16.88 5.00 14.90
CA ALA A 187 15.58 4.31 14.68
C ALA A 187 15.09 3.67 16.00
N ASN A 188 13.81 3.89 16.30
CA ASN A 188 13.13 3.29 17.45
C ASN A 188 12.50 1.96 17.02
N TYR A 189 13.15 0.84 17.30
CA TYR A 189 12.56 -0.48 17.11
C TYR A 189 11.83 -0.92 18.37
N LYS A 190 10.56 -1.33 18.23
CA LYS A 190 9.74 -1.82 19.35
C LYS A 190 10.29 -3.08 20.03
N PHE A 191 11.21 -3.78 19.37
CA PHE A 191 11.83 -5.01 19.85
C PHE A 191 13.28 -4.85 20.34
N THR A 192 13.82 -3.62 20.34
CA THR A 192 15.14 -3.32 20.88
C THR A 192 15.03 -2.29 21.99
N THR A 193 15.70 -2.55 23.12
CA THR A 193 15.84 -1.59 24.22
C THR A 193 16.83 -0.45 23.88
N LEU A 194 17.54 -0.59 22.77
CA LEU A 194 18.55 0.35 22.29
C LEU A 194 18.15 0.83 20.89
N ASN A 195 18.28 2.13 20.64
CA ASN A 195 17.99 2.73 19.36
C ASN A 195 19.22 2.62 18.45
N PRO A 196 19.23 1.72 17.44
CA PRO A 196 20.37 1.60 16.55
C PRO A 196 20.48 2.82 15.63
N ASN A 197 21.70 3.20 15.29
CA ASN A 197 21.95 4.17 14.24
C ASN A 197 21.92 3.47 12.90
N LEU A 198 21.06 3.95 12.00
CA LEU A 198 20.94 3.43 10.64
C LEU A 198 21.64 4.36 9.65
N GLY A 199 22.36 3.75 8.71
CA GLY A 199 22.92 4.43 7.57
C GLY A 199 22.65 3.67 6.28
N VAL A 200 22.53 4.38 5.16
CA VAL A 200 22.40 3.77 3.84
C VAL A 200 23.68 4.03 3.06
N ALA A 201 24.32 2.97 2.61
CA ALA A 201 25.44 2.99 1.70
C ALA A 201 24.96 2.61 0.29
N SER A 202 25.44 3.34 -0.73
CA SER A 202 25.16 3.03 -2.14
C SER A 202 26.40 2.44 -2.78
N TYR A 203 26.26 1.28 -3.40
CA TYR A 203 27.32 0.62 -4.15
C TYR A 203 26.74 0.01 -5.42
N ASP A 204 27.23 0.38 -6.59
CA ASP A 204 26.88 -0.17 -7.89
C ASP A 204 25.34 -0.22 -8.14
N ASP A 205 24.68 0.95 -7.96
CA ASP A 205 23.22 1.13 -8.08
C ASP A 205 22.37 0.33 -7.08
N LYS A 206 23.01 -0.27 -6.06
CA LYS A 206 22.33 -0.93 -4.94
C LYS A 206 22.45 -0.12 -3.67
N GLU A 207 21.36 0.00 -2.94
CA GLU A 207 21.34 0.59 -1.60
C GLU A 207 21.39 -0.52 -0.56
N ILE A 208 22.32 -0.40 0.39
CA ILE A 208 22.51 -1.33 1.50
C ILE A 208 22.27 -0.57 2.80
N THR A 209 21.35 -1.07 3.62
CA THR A 209 21.07 -0.49 4.94
C THR A 209 21.98 -1.10 6.00
N ILE A 210 22.73 -0.26 6.68
CA ILE A 210 23.69 -0.64 7.72
C ILE A 210 23.18 -0.15 9.08
N ALA A 211 23.13 -1.06 10.07
CA ALA A 211 22.78 -0.72 11.45
C ALA A 211 24.01 -0.80 12.36
N ASP A 212 24.25 0.26 13.13
CA ASP A 212 25.14 0.21 14.30
C ASP A 212 24.29 -0.16 15.52
N ILE A 213 24.48 -1.38 16.06
CA ILE A 213 23.74 -1.89 17.21
C ILE A 213 24.60 -1.70 18.47
N PRO A 214 24.40 -0.60 19.22
CA PRO A 214 25.17 -0.36 20.44
C PRO A 214 24.80 -1.38 21.53
N GLY A 215 25.76 -1.77 22.37
CA GLY A 215 25.51 -2.57 23.57
C GLY A 215 25.33 -4.08 23.37
N LEU A 216 25.50 -4.60 22.15
CA LEU A 216 25.42 -6.06 21.93
C LEU A 216 26.57 -6.85 22.61
N VAL A 217 27.67 -6.19 22.92
CA VAL A 217 28.89 -6.80 23.47
C VAL A 217 29.12 -6.45 24.94
N GLU A 218 28.49 -5.37 25.47
CA GLU A 218 28.57 -5.03 26.89
C GLU A 218 27.71 -5.99 27.72
N GLY A 219 28.33 -6.75 28.62
CA GLY A 219 27.66 -7.66 29.53
C GLY A 219 27.32 -9.06 28.98
N ALA A 220 27.73 -9.40 27.77
CA ALA A 220 27.48 -10.74 27.19
C ALA A 220 28.08 -11.89 28.03
N HIS A 221 29.14 -11.62 28.76
CA HIS A 221 29.79 -12.59 29.67
C HIS A 221 29.14 -12.65 31.06
N GLU A 222 28.30 -11.69 31.42
CA GLU A 222 27.58 -11.68 32.72
C GLU A 222 26.12 -12.17 32.60
N GLY A 223 25.69 -12.66 31.44
CA GLY A 223 24.35 -13.22 31.22
C GLY A 223 23.23 -12.19 31.12
N VAL A 224 23.54 -10.90 31.10
CA VAL A 224 22.57 -9.78 31.09
C VAL A 224 22.47 -9.10 29.72
N GLY A 225 23.26 -9.52 28.74
CA GLY A 225 23.37 -8.86 27.44
C GLY A 225 22.33 -9.31 26.41
N LEU A 226 21.91 -8.40 25.53
CA LEU A 226 21.02 -8.63 24.37
C LEU A 226 21.54 -9.72 23.40
N GLY A 227 22.81 -10.09 23.46
CA GLY A 227 23.40 -11.19 22.67
C GLY A 227 22.71 -12.54 22.88
N ILE A 228 22.22 -12.84 24.09
CA ILE A 228 21.49 -14.07 24.39
C ILE A 228 20.09 -14.05 23.76
N GLN A 229 19.41 -12.92 23.77
CA GLN A 229 18.10 -12.79 23.13
C GLN A 229 18.18 -12.91 21.61
N LEU A 230 19.22 -12.33 20.97
CA LEU A 230 19.44 -12.49 19.52
C LEU A 230 19.80 -13.95 19.17
N SER A 231 20.62 -14.62 20.00
CA SER A 231 20.95 -16.03 19.82
C SER A 231 19.71 -16.92 19.92
N LEU A 232 18.78 -16.63 20.83
CA LEU A 232 17.53 -17.40 20.99
C LEU A 232 16.58 -17.24 19.80
N ILE A 233 16.55 -16.08 19.15
CA ILE A 233 15.73 -15.87 17.95
C ILE A 233 16.27 -16.67 16.77
N HIS A 234 17.60 -16.79 16.63
CA HIS A 234 18.21 -17.61 15.57
C HIS A 234 18.17 -19.11 15.81
N ILE A 235 18.06 -19.57 17.06
CA ILE A 235 17.96 -20.99 17.42
C ILE A 235 16.55 -21.54 17.23
N SER A 236 15.52 -20.69 17.18
CA SER A 236 14.12 -21.12 17.06
C SER A 236 13.65 -21.47 15.64
N GLU A 237 14.45 -21.24 14.60
CA GLU A 237 14.16 -21.72 13.23
C GLU A 237 15.19 -22.76 12.77
N PRO A 238 14.90 -24.07 12.89
CA PRO A 238 15.75 -25.07 12.27
C PRO A 238 15.62 -24.99 10.76
N THR A 239 16.72 -24.61 10.10
CA THR A 239 16.84 -24.67 8.64
C THR A 239 16.56 -26.11 8.19
N ARG A 240 15.38 -26.38 7.64
CA ARG A 240 15.12 -27.63 6.91
C ARG A 240 15.97 -27.60 5.65
N ARG A 241 17.12 -28.27 5.69
CA ARG A 241 17.80 -28.73 4.49
C ARG A 241 16.94 -29.84 3.89
N ASN A 242 16.33 -29.57 2.74
CA ASN A 242 15.77 -30.63 1.91
C ASN A 242 16.95 -31.41 1.32
N SER A 243 17.04 -32.65 1.71
CA SER A 243 17.80 -33.71 1.01
C SER A 243 16.96 -34.22 -0.16
#